data_1f0c00452cb3cac19ee8a96a14ecfb67
#
_entry.id   1f0c00452cb3cac19ee8a96a14ecfb67
#
_cell.length_a   1.000
_cell.length_b   1.000
_cell.length_c   1.000
_cell.angle_alpha   90.00
_cell.angle_beta   90.00
_cell.angle_gamma   90.00
#
_symmetry.space_group_name_H-M   'P 1'
#
loop_
_entity.id
_entity.type
_entity.pdbx_description
1 polymer ?
#
loop_
_entity_poly.entity_id
_entity_poly.type
_entity_poly.pdbx_seq_one_letter_code
_entity_poly.pdbx_strand_id
1 'polypeptide(L)'
;MLSAQTAHAGCGHVRRAPAGGLPGVAPLAIGDSVMLGAAWKLSRHGFEVDAECARSPAAGIDLLQARRRRGALPEIVVVALGTGLFMTTRDINRMLRILGPRRTLMLVTPFRRWQPFGTGAIRRAARRRPRHIRLIDWSSRARGGRHWFWGDGTHLRTSGERAYTRLLHDAAWSRQRGRFGGDPARAGMTSV
;
A
#
# COMPACT_ATOMS: atom_id res chain seq x y z
N MET A 1 -31.62 -27.18 -4.17
CA MET A 1 -31.11 -25.95 -4.84
C MET A 1 -30.48 -25.10 -3.78
N LEU A 2 -29.16 -25.17 -3.61
CA LEU A 2 -28.42 -24.32 -2.67
C LEU A 2 -28.08 -23.02 -3.40
N SER A 3 -28.71 -21.94 -2.94
CA SER A 3 -28.43 -20.59 -3.40
C SER A 3 -27.00 -20.22 -2.99
N ALA A 4 -26.12 -20.05 -3.97
CA ALA A 4 -24.79 -19.50 -3.76
C ALA A 4 -24.96 -18.02 -3.35
N GLN A 5 -24.93 -17.75 -2.05
CA GLN A 5 -24.77 -16.40 -1.54
C GLN A 5 -23.38 -15.91 -1.98
N THR A 6 -23.36 -15.14 -3.05
CA THR A 6 -22.24 -14.25 -3.35
C THR A 6 -22.10 -13.30 -2.15
N ALA A 7 -21.12 -13.59 -1.30
CA ALA A 7 -20.70 -12.63 -0.28
C ALA A 7 -20.16 -11.39 -1.00
N HIS A 8 -21.04 -10.47 -1.33
CA HIS A 8 -20.69 -9.08 -1.55
C HIS A 8 -20.12 -8.61 -0.21
N ALA A 9 -18.80 -8.61 -0.09
CA ALA A 9 -18.14 -7.84 0.95
C ALA A 9 -18.72 -6.43 0.85
N GLY A 10 -19.54 -6.04 1.84
CA GLY A 10 -20.29 -4.81 1.81
C GLY A 10 -19.39 -3.67 1.39
N CYS A 11 -19.81 -2.93 0.38
CA CYS A 11 -19.10 -1.77 -0.12
C CYS A 11 -19.04 -0.76 1.03
N GLY A 12 -17.90 -0.69 1.72
CA GLY A 12 -17.75 0.06 2.97
C GLY A 12 -16.42 0.78 3.03
N HIS A 13 -16.25 1.47 4.15
CA HIS A 13 -15.03 2.16 4.54
C HIS A 13 -14.54 1.61 5.87
N VAL A 14 -13.25 1.35 5.97
CA VAL A 14 -12.61 0.86 7.19
C VAL A 14 -11.40 1.72 7.52
N ARG A 15 -11.36 2.19 8.77
CA ARG A 15 -10.16 2.74 9.41
C ARG A 15 -9.74 1.81 10.53
N ARG A 16 -8.46 1.43 10.55
CA ARG A 16 -7.90 0.58 11.59
C ARG A 16 -6.60 1.18 12.11
N ALA A 17 -6.50 1.25 13.42
CA ALA A 17 -5.24 1.56 14.10
C ALA A 17 -4.24 0.40 13.93
N PRO A 18 -2.93 0.69 13.93
CA PRO A 18 -1.91 -0.33 13.88
C PRO A 18 -1.89 -1.12 15.20
N ALA A 19 -1.78 -2.44 15.13
CA ALA A 19 -1.54 -3.25 16.31
C ALA A 19 -0.13 -2.97 16.87
N GLY A 20 -0.05 -2.58 18.14
CA GLY A 20 1.22 -2.29 18.81
C GLY A 20 1.94 -1.02 18.34
N GLY A 21 1.29 -0.16 17.56
CA GLY A 21 1.86 1.08 17.05
C GLY A 21 0.97 2.30 17.31
N LEU A 22 1.57 3.50 17.21
CA LEU A 22 0.85 4.76 17.36
C LEU A 22 0.33 5.24 15.98
N PRO A 23 -0.95 5.65 15.88
CA PRO A 23 -1.46 6.33 14.69
C PRO A 23 -0.62 7.55 14.34
N GLY A 24 -0.35 7.76 13.04
CA GLY A 24 0.50 8.87 12.57
C GLY A 24 2.01 8.61 12.65
N VAL A 25 2.45 7.55 13.35
CA VAL A 25 3.85 7.08 13.38
C VAL A 25 4.02 5.81 12.55
N ALA A 26 3.11 4.87 12.71
CA ALA A 26 3.08 3.65 11.91
C ALA A 26 2.89 3.94 10.41
N PRO A 27 3.41 3.09 9.51
CA PRO A 27 3.14 3.23 8.08
C PRO A 27 1.65 3.30 7.79
N LEU A 28 1.22 4.33 7.05
CA LEU A 28 -0.16 4.51 6.63
C LEU A 28 -0.41 3.78 5.31
N ALA A 29 -1.40 2.91 5.28
CA ALA A 29 -1.87 2.23 4.08
C ALA A 29 -3.23 2.78 3.64
N ILE A 30 -3.27 3.40 2.45
CA ILE A 30 -4.48 3.94 1.82
C ILE A 30 -4.82 3.07 0.63
N GLY A 31 -6.05 2.56 0.55
CA GLY A 31 -6.45 1.66 -0.52
C GLY A 31 -7.91 1.68 -0.93
N ASP A 32 -8.16 0.95 -2.00
CA ASP A 32 -9.49 0.64 -2.52
C ASP A 32 -10.03 -0.70 -1.96
N SER A 33 -11.02 -1.29 -2.63
CA SER A 33 -11.67 -2.53 -2.19
C SER A 33 -10.73 -3.73 -2.04
N VAL A 34 -9.63 -3.77 -2.79
CA VAL A 34 -8.62 -4.85 -2.67
C VAL A 34 -7.92 -4.77 -1.32
N MET A 35 -7.48 -3.57 -0.94
CA MET A 35 -6.88 -3.33 0.38
C MET A 35 -7.92 -3.48 1.49
N LEU A 36 -9.18 -3.10 1.25
CA LEU A 36 -10.26 -3.23 2.22
C LEU A 36 -10.40 -4.68 2.71
N GLY A 37 -10.35 -5.67 1.81
CA GLY A 37 -10.35 -7.10 2.16
C GLY A 37 -9.17 -7.49 3.06
N ALA A 38 -7.99 -6.91 2.86
CA ALA A 38 -6.80 -7.19 3.63
C ALA A 38 -6.62 -6.29 4.88
N ALA A 39 -7.52 -5.34 5.13
CA ALA A 39 -7.34 -4.28 6.11
C ALA A 39 -7.07 -4.79 7.54
N TRP A 40 -7.79 -5.84 7.95
CA TRP A 40 -7.59 -6.44 9.28
C TRP A 40 -6.19 -7.05 9.40
N LYS A 41 -5.72 -7.77 8.38
CA LYS A 41 -4.37 -8.36 8.40
C LYS A 41 -3.28 -7.29 8.39
N LEU A 42 -3.44 -6.25 7.56
CA LEU A 42 -2.49 -5.13 7.52
C LEU A 42 -2.38 -4.43 8.87
N SER A 43 -3.51 -4.15 9.55
CA SER A 43 -3.46 -3.53 10.88
C SER A 43 -2.75 -4.41 11.91
N ARG A 44 -2.95 -5.72 11.85
CA ARG A 44 -2.23 -6.70 12.69
C ARG A 44 -0.73 -6.76 12.40
N HIS A 45 -0.31 -6.35 11.22
CA HIS A 45 1.09 -6.24 10.82
C HIS A 45 1.63 -4.80 10.96
N GLY A 46 1.02 -3.99 11.81
CA GLY A 46 1.54 -2.69 12.22
C GLY A 46 1.22 -1.51 11.29
N PHE A 47 0.36 -1.68 10.30
CA PHE A 47 -0.09 -0.56 9.48
C PHE A 47 -1.27 0.17 10.12
N GLU A 48 -1.27 1.50 10.06
CA GLU A 48 -2.49 2.26 10.10
C GLU A 48 -3.17 2.12 8.73
N VAL A 49 -4.44 1.68 8.70
CA VAL A 49 -5.15 1.38 7.44
C VAL A 49 -6.35 2.30 7.27
N ASP A 50 -6.49 2.88 6.08
CA ASP A 50 -7.65 3.63 5.65
C ASP A 50 -8.04 3.14 4.23
N ALA A 51 -8.99 2.23 4.16
CA ALA A 51 -9.42 1.59 2.92
C ALA A 51 -10.91 1.73 2.70
N GLU A 52 -11.30 1.94 1.44
CA GLU A 52 -12.69 2.19 1.06
C GLU A 52 -12.99 1.56 -0.30
N CYS A 53 -14.19 1.01 -0.41
CA CYS A 53 -14.67 0.45 -1.66
C CYS A 53 -14.68 1.50 -2.77
N ALA A 54 -14.17 1.12 -3.95
CA ALA A 54 -14.12 1.98 -5.14
C ALA A 54 -13.40 3.33 -4.95
N ARG A 55 -12.57 3.47 -3.92
CA ARG A 55 -11.83 4.72 -3.68
C ARG A 55 -11.03 5.12 -4.92
N SER A 56 -11.31 6.31 -5.42
CA SER A 56 -10.59 6.91 -6.54
C SER A 56 -9.22 7.46 -6.11
N PRO A 57 -8.26 7.64 -7.05
CA PRO A 57 -7.03 8.37 -6.78
C PRO A 57 -7.26 9.78 -6.23
N ALA A 58 -8.30 10.49 -6.70
CA ALA A 58 -8.67 11.81 -6.21
C ALA A 58 -9.07 11.77 -4.73
N ALA A 59 -9.95 10.85 -4.33
CA ALA A 59 -10.36 10.69 -2.94
C ALA A 59 -9.16 10.32 -2.02
N GLY A 60 -8.23 9.50 -2.52
CA GLY A 60 -6.98 9.22 -1.79
C GLY A 60 -6.09 10.45 -1.60
N ILE A 61 -6.04 11.33 -2.61
CA ILE A 61 -5.31 12.60 -2.53
C ILE A 61 -5.95 13.53 -1.50
N ASP A 62 -7.28 13.64 -1.48
CA ASP A 62 -7.99 14.49 -0.53
C ASP A 62 -7.79 13.99 0.91
N LEU A 63 -7.77 12.69 1.13
CA LEU A 63 -7.41 12.09 2.40
C LEU A 63 -5.98 12.47 2.84
N LEU A 64 -5.01 12.38 1.94
CA LEU A 64 -3.63 12.80 2.23
C LEU A 64 -3.54 14.30 2.58
N GLN A 65 -4.27 15.16 1.87
CA GLN A 65 -4.34 16.60 2.17
C GLN A 65 -4.93 16.84 3.55
N ALA A 66 -6.03 16.17 3.89
CA ALA A 66 -6.67 16.30 5.20
C ALA A 66 -5.74 15.86 6.33
N ARG A 67 -4.98 14.76 6.14
CA ARG A 67 -3.98 14.30 7.11
C ARG A 67 -2.79 15.26 7.24
N ARG A 68 -2.32 15.82 6.11
CA ARG A 68 -1.25 16.84 6.14
C ARG A 68 -1.65 18.06 6.95
N ARG A 69 -2.87 18.58 6.76
CA ARG A 69 -3.37 19.74 7.53
C ARG A 69 -3.41 19.47 9.04
N ARG A 70 -3.61 18.23 9.44
CA ARG A 70 -3.62 17.80 10.86
C ARG A 70 -2.26 17.38 11.41
N GLY A 71 -1.18 17.47 10.62
CA GLY A 71 0.12 16.97 11.02
C GLY A 71 0.22 15.44 11.17
N ALA A 72 -0.76 14.68 10.67
CA ALA A 72 -0.93 13.25 10.88
C ALA A 72 -0.44 12.37 9.71
N LEU A 73 0.60 12.83 8.99
CA LEU A 73 1.25 12.04 7.94
C LEU A 73 2.51 11.37 8.50
N PRO A 74 2.58 10.03 8.52
CA PRO A 74 3.78 9.31 8.92
C PRO A 74 4.89 9.39 7.86
N GLU A 75 6.06 8.87 8.18
CA GLU A 75 7.21 8.84 7.27
C GLU A 75 6.94 7.96 6.02
N ILE A 76 6.20 6.88 6.18
CA ILE A 76 5.89 5.91 5.13
C ILE A 76 4.40 5.94 4.82
N VAL A 77 4.07 6.19 3.56
CA VAL A 77 2.70 6.13 3.07
C VAL A 77 2.61 5.14 1.91
N VAL A 78 1.82 4.11 2.08
CA VAL A 78 1.51 3.10 1.06
C VAL A 78 0.19 3.47 0.40
N VAL A 79 0.17 3.56 -0.92
CA VAL A 79 -1.03 3.85 -1.71
C VAL A 79 -1.30 2.70 -2.67
N ALA A 80 -2.43 2.05 -2.48
CA ALA A 80 -2.93 0.95 -3.31
C ALA A 80 -4.28 1.34 -3.92
N LEU A 81 -4.22 2.20 -4.90
CA LEU A 81 -5.36 2.70 -5.66
C LEU A 81 -5.17 2.43 -7.13
N GLY A 82 -6.24 2.43 -7.90
CA GLY A 82 -6.15 2.25 -9.33
C GLY A 82 -6.81 0.98 -9.85
N THR A 83 -7.46 0.21 -8.99
CA THR A 83 -8.18 -0.99 -9.41
C THR A 83 -9.48 -0.64 -10.14
N GLY A 84 -10.19 0.41 -9.74
CA GLY A 84 -11.38 0.92 -10.42
C GLY A 84 -11.07 2.03 -11.43
N LEU A 85 -10.31 3.05 -11.01
CA LEU A 85 -9.89 4.18 -11.82
C LEU A 85 -8.37 4.25 -11.90
N PHE A 86 -7.82 4.49 -13.08
CA PHE A 86 -6.36 4.54 -13.27
C PHE A 86 -5.70 5.66 -12.47
N MET A 87 -4.57 5.34 -11.87
CA MET A 87 -3.68 6.33 -11.29
C MET A 87 -2.84 6.98 -12.39
N THR A 88 -2.92 8.29 -12.51
CA THR A 88 -2.17 9.06 -13.51
C THR A 88 -0.85 9.59 -12.94
N THR A 89 0.06 10.02 -13.82
CA THR A 89 1.28 10.73 -13.42
C THR A 89 0.97 12.03 -12.64
N ARG A 90 -0.15 12.69 -12.98
CA ARG A 90 -0.61 13.91 -12.30
C ARG A 90 -0.99 13.61 -10.83
N ASP A 91 -1.71 12.52 -10.60
CA ASP A 91 -2.10 12.09 -9.26
C ASP A 91 -0.88 11.78 -8.39
N ILE A 92 0.08 11.02 -8.94
CA ILE A 92 1.32 10.67 -8.25
C ILE A 92 2.12 11.94 -7.90
N ASN A 93 2.24 12.88 -8.83
CA ASN A 93 2.92 14.14 -8.58
C ASN A 93 2.23 14.97 -7.48
N ARG A 94 0.88 14.97 -7.44
CA ARG A 94 0.11 15.65 -6.41
C ARG A 94 0.33 15.01 -5.04
N MET A 95 0.32 13.67 -4.97
CA MET A 95 0.64 12.95 -3.72
C MET A 95 2.05 13.28 -3.21
N LEU A 96 3.06 13.30 -4.09
CA LEU A 96 4.43 13.66 -3.72
C LEU A 96 4.54 15.09 -3.15
N ARG A 97 3.85 16.07 -3.76
CA ARG A 97 3.83 17.44 -3.22
C ARG A 97 3.19 17.51 -1.84
N ILE A 98 2.14 16.73 -1.61
CA ILE A 98 1.48 16.65 -0.29
C ILE A 98 2.43 16.03 0.74
N LEU A 99 3.10 14.95 0.39
CA LEU A 99 4.00 14.23 1.30
C LEU A 99 5.27 15.02 1.61
N GLY A 100 5.76 15.79 0.64
CA GLY A 100 7.03 16.52 0.77
C GLY A 100 8.26 15.62 0.73
N PRO A 101 9.48 16.21 0.86
CA PRO A 101 10.73 15.48 0.58
C PRO A 101 11.14 14.47 1.65
N ARG A 102 10.60 14.57 2.86
CA ARG A 102 11.00 13.72 4.00
C ARG A 102 10.26 12.39 4.07
N ARG A 103 9.20 12.22 3.29
CA ARG A 103 8.34 11.02 3.34
C ARG A 103 8.55 10.13 2.12
N THR A 104 8.32 8.86 2.31
CA THR A 104 8.36 7.87 1.23
C THR A 104 6.96 7.51 0.79
N LEU A 105 6.68 7.66 -0.49
CA LEU A 105 5.49 7.16 -1.14
C LEU A 105 5.76 5.74 -1.65
N MET A 106 5.03 4.75 -1.16
CA MET A 106 5.06 3.40 -1.69
C MET A 106 3.82 3.19 -2.55
N LEU A 107 4.02 2.90 -3.83
CA LEU A 107 2.94 2.70 -4.79
C LEU A 107 2.77 1.23 -5.10
N VAL A 108 1.58 0.72 -4.84
CA VAL A 108 1.20 -0.66 -5.16
C VAL A 108 0.61 -0.70 -6.57
N THR A 109 1.12 -1.60 -7.42
CA THR A 109 0.52 -1.78 -8.75
C THR A 109 -0.80 -2.53 -8.63
N PRO A 110 -1.90 -2.03 -9.22
CA PRO A 110 -3.17 -2.73 -9.24
C PRO A 110 -3.11 -4.01 -10.08
N PHE A 111 -3.95 -4.98 -9.76
CA PHE A 111 -4.09 -6.21 -10.52
C PHE A 111 -5.56 -6.58 -10.70
N ARG A 112 -5.93 -6.90 -11.95
CA ARG A 112 -7.20 -7.53 -12.34
C ARG A 112 -6.88 -8.60 -13.36
N ARG A 113 -7.33 -9.81 -13.11
CA ARG A 113 -7.00 -10.98 -13.95
C ARG A 113 -7.52 -10.84 -15.39
N TRP A 114 -8.76 -10.45 -15.50
CA TRP A 114 -9.48 -10.44 -16.78
C TRP A 114 -9.37 -9.12 -17.53
N GLN A 115 -8.78 -8.13 -16.92
CA GLN A 115 -8.64 -6.80 -17.50
C GLN A 115 -7.29 -6.22 -17.11
N PRO A 116 -6.23 -6.46 -17.94
CA PRO A 116 -4.91 -5.92 -17.64
C PRO A 116 -4.95 -4.41 -17.49
N PHE A 117 -4.48 -3.93 -16.36
CA PHE A 117 -4.47 -2.52 -16.04
C PHE A 117 -3.14 -1.85 -16.38
N GLY A 118 -3.23 -0.59 -16.81
CA GLY A 118 -2.07 0.24 -17.04
C GLY A 118 -1.31 0.57 -15.76
N THR A 119 -0.32 -0.24 -15.40
CA THR A 119 0.61 0.06 -14.29
C THR A 119 1.73 1.02 -14.69
N GLY A 120 1.72 1.48 -15.95
CA GLY A 120 2.82 2.22 -16.57
C GLY A 120 3.16 3.54 -15.86
N ALA A 121 2.16 4.32 -15.42
CA ALA A 121 2.38 5.57 -14.70
C ALA A 121 3.10 5.32 -13.37
N ILE A 122 2.66 4.32 -12.59
CA ILE A 122 3.24 3.91 -11.31
C ILE A 122 4.71 3.47 -11.51
N ARG A 123 4.94 2.56 -12.46
CA ARG A 123 6.29 2.04 -12.75
C ARG A 123 7.25 3.14 -13.23
N ARG A 124 6.79 4.02 -14.13
CA ARG A 124 7.61 5.16 -14.61
C ARG A 124 7.94 6.13 -13.47
N ALA A 125 6.98 6.45 -12.60
CA ALA A 125 7.20 7.34 -11.49
C ALA A 125 8.22 6.78 -10.49
N ALA A 126 8.15 5.49 -10.17
CA ALA A 126 9.10 4.82 -9.28
C ALA A 126 10.53 4.84 -9.87
N ARG A 127 10.68 4.53 -11.17
CA ARG A 127 12.01 4.59 -11.83
C ARG A 127 12.60 6.00 -11.86
N ARG A 128 11.77 7.03 -12.11
CA ARG A 128 12.24 8.42 -12.20
C ARG A 128 12.56 9.05 -10.85
N ARG A 129 12.01 8.54 -9.76
CA ARG A 129 12.13 9.12 -8.40
C ARG A 129 12.39 8.07 -7.33
N PRO A 130 13.45 7.24 -7.46
CA PRO A 130 13.69 6.09 -6.57
C PRO A 130 13.95 6.47 -5.11
N ARG A 131 14.36 7.73 -4.85
CA ARG A 131 14.57 8.26 -3.48
C ARG A 131 13.26 8.58 -2.76
N HIS A 132 12.19 8.86 -3.50
CA HIS A 132 10.89 9.31 -2.95
C HIS A 132 9.76 8.31 -3.17
N ILE A 133 9.89 7.46 -4.20
CA ILE A 133 8.88 6.47 -4.55
C ILE A 133 9.48 5.08 -4.51
N ARG A 134 8.80 4.19 -3.80
CA ARG A 134 9.07 2.75 -3.85
C ARG A 134 7.93 2.03 -4.54
N LEU A 135 8.27 1.16 -5.48
CA LEU A 135 7.31 0.29 -6.15
C LEU A 135 7.06 -0.95 -5.29
N ILE A 136 5.79 -1.27 -5.09
CA ILE A 136 5.33 -2.57 -4.59
C ILE A 136 4.61 -3.27 -5.74
N ASP A 137 5.28 -4.23 -6.36
CA ASP A 137 4.79 -4.84 -7.59
C ASP A 137 3.82 -5.99 -7.34
N TRP A 138 2.64 -5.64 -6.86
CA TRP A 138 1.56 -6.60 -6.67
C TRP A 138 1.13 -7.24 -7.98
N SER A 139 1.04 -6.48 -9.08
CA SER A 139 0.59 -7.01 -10.36
C SER A 139 1.46 -8.15 -10.88
N SER A 140 2.77 -8.09 -10.70
CA SER A 140 3.68 -9.17 -11.07
C SER A 140 3.54 -10.37 -10.12
N ARG A 141 3.48 -10.11 -8.82
CA ARG A 141 3.31 -11.16 -7.81
C ARG A 141 2.00 -11.92 -7.98
N ALA A 142 0.92 -11.22 -8.29
CA ALA A 142 -0.44 -11.76 -8.40
C ALA A 142 -0.65 -12.71 -9.57
N ARG A 143 0.14 -12.62 -10.64
CA ARG A 143 0.01 -13.47 -11.84
C ARG A 143 0.12 -14.96 -11.54
N GLY A 144 1.01 -15.35 -10.62
CA GLY A 144 1.20 -16.74 -10.21
C GLY A 144 0.17 -17.24 -9.19
N GLY A 145 -0.65 -16.36 -8.63
CA GLY A 145 -1.54 -16.68 -7.51
C GLY A 145 -3.01 -16.84 -7.90
N ARG A 146 -3.36 -17.77 -8.82
CA ARG A 146 -4.78 -17.96 -9.24
C ARG A 146 -5.72 -18.19 -8.04
N HIS A 147 -5.31 -18.96 -7.07
CA HIS A 147 -6.08 -19.33 -5.88
C HIS A 147 -6.19 -18.17 -4.85
N TRP A 148 -5.53 -17.05 -5.08
CA TRP A 148 -5.59 -15.88 -4.20
C TRP A 148 -6.84 -15.02 -4.41
N PHE A 149 -7.57 -15.22 -5.49
CA PHE A 149 -8.67 -14.37 -5.91
C PHE A 149 -10.00 -15.06 -5.86
N TRP A 150 -11.04 -14.30 -5.62
CA TRP A 150 -12.40 -14.72 -5.91
C TRP A 150 -12.61 -14.87 -7.41
N GLY A 151 -13.79 -15.36 -7.83
CA GLY A 151 -14.11 -15.60 -9.23
C GLY A 151 -14.01 -14.35 -10.13
N ASP A 152 -14.07 -13.15 -9.55
CA ASP A 152 -13.88 -11.88 -10.25
C ASP A 152 -12.40 -11.57 -10.64
N GLY A 153 -11.46 -12.37 -10.15
CA GLY A 153 -10.03 -12.23 -10.44
C GLY A 153 -9.39 -10.95 -9.92
N THR A 154 -10.02 -10.29 -8.95
CA THR A 154 -9.61 -8.98 -8.42
C THR A 154 -9.57 -8.98 -6.89
N HIS A 155 -10.68 -9.32 -6.25
CA HIS A 155 -10.80 -9.34 -4.80
C HIS A 155 -10.12 -10.57 -4.20
N LEU A 156 -9.50 -10.36 -3.05
CA LEU A 156 -8.64 -11.36 -2.42
C LEU A 156 -9.43 -12.36 -1.59
N ARG A 157 -9.08 -13.63 -1.71
CA ARG A 157 -9.39 -14.65 -0.72
C ARG A 157 -8.41 -14.57 0.44
N THR A 158 -8.66 -15.26 1.53
CA THR A 158 -7.78 -15.27 2.72
C THR A 158 -6.31 -15.56 2.40
N SER A 159 -6.01 -16.46 1.45
CA SER A 159 -4.63 -16.74 1.01
C SER A 159 -4.02 -15.56 0.25
N GLY A 160 -4.81 -14.89 -0.59
CA GLY A 160 -4.40 -13.68 -1.31
C GLY A 160 -4.18 -12.50 -0.36
N GLU A 161 -5.05 -12.30 0.63
CA GLU A 161 -4.88 -11.28 1.66
C GLU A 161 -3.55 -11.47 2.43
N ARG A 162 -3.20 -12.73 2.77
CA ARG A 162 -1.90 -13.04 3.42
C ARG A 162 -0.72 -12.70 2.51
N ALA A 163 -0.79 -13.09 1.22
CA ALA A 163 0.27 -12.81 0.25
C ALA A 163 0.43 -11.31 0.01
N TYR A 164 -0.67 -10.57 -0.11
CA TYR A 164 -0.71 -9.13 -0.26
C TYR A 164 -0.14 -8.42 0.96
N THR A 165 -0.62 -8.77 2.15
CA THR A 165 -0.14 -8.19 3.42
C THR A 165 1.36 -8.41 3.59
N ARG A 166 1.86 -9.63 3.35
CA ARG A 166 3.29 -9.92 3.45
C ARG A 166 4.11 -9.05 2.49
N LEU A 167 3.68 -8.92 1.23
CA LEU A 167 4.38 -8.09 0.25
C LEU A 167 4.48 -6.62 0.71
N LEU A 168 3.39 -6.06 1.21
CA LEU A 168 3.36 -4.68 1.71
C LEU A 168 4.24 -4.52 2.97
N HIS A 169 4.11 -5.46 3.90
CA HIS A 169 4.92 -5.49 5.12
C HIS A 169 6.40 -5.53 4.79
N ASP A 170 6.86 -6.51 4.01
CA ASP A 170 8.27 -6.65 3.66
C ASP A 170 8.81 -5.39 2.98
N ALA A 171 8.00 -4.75 2.13
CA ALA A 171 8.37 -3.49 1.50
C ALA A 171 8.51 -2.35 2.53
N ALA A 172 7.61 -2.20 3.48
CA ALA A 172 7.62 -1.11 4.44
C ALA A 172 8.78 -1.26 5.44
N TRP A 173 9.00 -2.45 6.00
CA TRP A 173 9.97 -2.68 7.08
C TRP A 173 11.40 -2.96 6.60
N SER A 174 11.64 -3.37 5.34
CA SER A 174 13.01 -3.53 4.83
C SER A 174 13.79 -2.22 4.84
N ARG A 175 13.12 -1.06 4.78
CA ARG A 175 13.76 0.25 4.87
C ARG A 175 14.12 0.66 6.30
N GLN A 176 13.35 0.25 7.29
CA GLN A 176 13.67 0.50 8.69
C GLN A 176 14.92 -0.27 9.10
N ARG A 177 15.08 -1.51 8.65
CA ARG A 177 16.30 -2.32 8.91
C ARG A 177 17.56 -1.70 8.33
N GLY A 178 17.50 -1.08 7.13
CA GLY A 178 18.64 -0.39 6.52
C GLY A 178 19.06 0.92 7.19
N ARG A 179 18.20 1.53 8.03
CA ARG A 179 18.54 2.74 8.80
C ARG A 179 19.15 2.45 10.17
N PHE A 180 18.86 1.28 10.75
CA PHE A 180 19.38 0.86 12.06
C PHE A 180 20.51 -0.16 11.98
N GLY A 181 20.81 -0.66 10.77
CA GLY A 181 21.92 -1.54 10.47
C GLY A 181 23.19 -0.77 10.12
N GLY A 182 23.59 0.18 10.95
CA GLY A 182 24.97 0.65 10.99
C GLY A 182 25.82 -0.52 11.42
N ASP A 183 26.72 -0.96 10.54
CA ASP A 183 27.65 -2.06 10.73
C ASP A 183 28.45 -1.87 12.05
N PRO A 184 28.24 -2.71 13.09
CA PRO A 184 29.01 -2.60 14.32
C PRO A 184 30.50 -2.93 14.12
N ALA A 185 30.91 -3.38 12.94
CA ALA A 185 32.30 -3.72 12.63
C ALA A 185 33.19 -2.52 12.32
N ARG A 186 32.67 -1.28 12.21
CA ARG A 186 33.50 -0.07 11.98
C ARG A 186 33.82 0.73 13.26
N ALA A 187 33.39 0.30 14.43
CA ALA A 187 33.66 1.01 15.69
C ALA A 187 34.90 0.54 16.44
N GLY A 188 35.76 -0.26 15.83
CA GLY A 188 36.88 -0.86 16.53
C GLY A 188 38.20 -0.88 15.78
N MET A 189 38.66 0.27 15.21
CA MET A 189 40.08 0.40 14.81
C MET A 189 40.52 1.87 14.84
N THR A 190 40.68 2.39 16.04
CA THR A 190 41.60 3.47 16.34
C THR A 190 42.23 3.17 17.70
N SER A 191 43.37 2.50 17.68
CA SER A 191 44.29 2.46 18.80
C SER A 191 45.72 2.33 18.25
N VAL A 192 46.50 3.25 18.74
CA VAL A 192 47.96 3.39 18.81
C VAL A 192 48.58 4.03 17.60
#